data_4dee42eec6c1cca2b355881f156dcc49
#
_entry.id   4dee42eec6c1cca2b355881f156dcc49
#
_cell.length_a   1.000
_cell.length_b   1.000
_cell.length_c   1.000
_cell.angle_alpha   90.00
_cell.angle_beta   90.00
_cell.angle_gamma   90.00
#
_symmetry.space_group_name_H-M   'P 1'
#
loop_
_entity.id
_entity.type
_entity.pdbx_description
1 polymer ?
#
loop_
_entity_poly.entity_id
_entity_poly.type
_entity_poly.pdbx_seq_one_letter_code
_entity_poly.pdbx_strand_id
1 'polypeptide(L)'
;MTEKDFKIEKIKDGSFRVTRTDIDGDYHTHMLSKRLAKTVIYNVCYGKIPLNSRNYTLISMYRLSDNKEYRDKIQEILDTRKQKGKKNNYYNPSRKRSGGNF
;
A
#
# COMPACT_ATOMS: atom_id res chain seq x y z
N MET A 1 -0.26 11.90 15.83
CA MET A 1 -0.05 12.09 14.38
C MET A 1 -1.33 12.60 13.75
N THR A 2 -1.22 13.66 12.97
CA THR A 2 -2.36 14.28 12.29
C THR A 2 -2.03 14.49 10.82
N GLU A 3 -3.03 14.90 10.04
CA GLU A 3 -2.82 15.16 8.60
C GLU A 3 -1.81 16.28 8.37
N LYS A 4 -1.62 17.19 9.34
CA LYS A 4 -0.65 18.27 9.24
C LYS A 4 0.80 17.78 9.27
N ASP A 5 1.02 16.57 9.71
CA ASP A 5 2.36 15.97 9.75
C ASP A 5 2.80 15.42 8.40
N PHE A 6 2.01 15.66 7.36
CA PHE A 6 2.30 15.18 6.01
C PHE A 6 2.29 16.35 5.03
N LYS A 7 3.19 16.27 4.04
CA LYS A 7 3.27 17.24 2.95
C LYS A 7 2.90 16.55 1.64
N ILE A 8 2.03 17.16 0.86
CA ILE A 8 1.64 16.63 -0.46
C ILE A 8 2.16 17.59 -1.51
N GLU A 9 2.97 17.08 -2.45
CA GLU A 9 3.55 17.87 -3.53
C GLU A 9 3.26 17.23 -4.88
N LYS A 10 2.81 18.02 -5.84
CA LYS A 10 2.67 17.55 -7.22
C LYS A 10 4.05 17.57 -7.87
N ILE A 11 4.46 16.47 -8.49
CA ILE A 11 5.76 16.38 -9.16
C ILE A 11 5.60 16.33 -10.68
N LYS A 12 6.74 16.41 -11.39
CA LYS A 12 6.76 16.60 -12.84
C LYS A 12 6.00 15.54 -13.64
N ASP A 13 5.99 14.30 -13.16
CA ASP A 13 5.31 13.21 -13.87
C ASP A 13 3.80 13.18 -13.64
N GLY A 14 3.26 14.15 -12.90
CA GLY A 14 1.83 14.24 -12.61
C GLY A 14 1.38 13.50 -11.36
N SER A 15 2.28 12.77 -10.72
CA SER A 15 1.96 12.10 -9.46
C SER A 15 2.10 13.07 -8.29
N PHE A 16 1.70 12.59 -7.10
CA PHE A 16 1.75 13.39 -5.88
C PHE A 16 2.67 12.71 -4.88
N ARG A 17 3.69 13.42 -4.46
CA ARG A 17 4.62 12.93 -3.44
C ARG A 17 4.06 13.26 -2.07
N VAL A 18 3.94 12.25 -1.22
CA VAL A 18 3.50 12.41 0.18
C VAL A 18 4.70 12.14 1.08
N THR A 19 5.02 13.08 1.95
CA THR A 19 6.19 12.98 2.83
C THR A 19 5.79 13.27 4.28
N ARG A 20 6.34 12.46 5.22
CA ARG A 20 6.22 12.75 6.65
C ARG A 20 7.14 13.90 7.02
N THR A 21 6.64 14.84 7.81
CA THR A 21 7.40 16.02 8.21
C THR A 21 7.62 16.11 9.72
N ASP A 22 7.02 15.21 10.47
CA ASP A 22 7.05 15.22 11.93
C ASP A 22 8.17 14.38 12.57
N ILE A 23 8.82 13.53 11.78
CA ILE A 23 9.88 12.64 12.25
C ILE A 23 11.06 12.66 11.30
N ASP A 24 12.24 12.31 11.80
CA ASP A 24 13.44 12.17 10.99
C ASP A 24 13.38 10.87 10.18
N GLY A 25 14.07 10.87 9.06
CA GLY A 25 14.13 9.71 8.20
C GLY A 25 13.36 9.91 6.90
N ASP A 26 13.44 8.92 6.04
CA ASP A 26 12.82 8.97 4.72
C ASP A 26 11.51 8.19 4.73
N TYR A 27 10.43 8.89 5.07
CA TYR A 27 9.08 8.32 5.05
C TYR A 27 8.27 9.04 3.99
N HIS A 28 8.30 8.51 2.77
CA HIS A 28 7.54 9.10 1.67
C HIS A 28 6.99 8.04 0.73
N THR A 29 6.01 8.45 -0.07
CA THR A 29 5.44 7.61 -1.12
C THR A 29 4.93 8.49 -2.25
N HIS A 30 4.61 7.87 -3.38
CA HIS A 30 4.08 8.56 -4.55
C HIS A 30 2.68 8.02 -4.85
N MET A 31 1.71 8.91 -4.97
CA MET A 31 0.32 8.55 -5.22
C MET A 31 -0.14 9.12 -6.57
N LEU A 32 -1.03 8.41 -7.23
CA LEU A 32 -1.50 8.80 -8.57
C LEU A 32 -2.44 10.01 -8.55
N SER A 33 -3.08 10.28 -7.42
CA SER A 33 -3.98 11.42 -7.30
C SER A 33 -3.92 12.00 -5.89
N LYS A 34 -4.34 13.27 -5.77
CA LYS A 34 -4.41 13.93 -4.48
C LYS A 34 -5.43 13.26 -3.56
N ARG A 35 -6.52 12.75 -4.14
CA ARG A 35 -7.54 12.03 -3.40
C ARG A 35 -6.98 10.77 -2.75
N LEU A 36 -6.21 9.99 -3.50
CA LEU A 36 -5.57 8.79 -2.97
C LEU A 36 -4.54 9.14 -1.90
N ALA A 37 -3.79 10.24 -2.10
CA ALA A 37 -2.84 10.71 -1.10
C ALA A 37 -3.53 11.01 0.23
N LYS A 38 -4.66 11.71 0.20
CA LYS A 38 -5.42 12.03 1.40
C LYS A 38 -5.98 10.77 2.08
N THR A 39 -6.43 9.81 1.30
CA THR A 39 -6.94 8.54 1.83
C THR A 39 -5.85 7.78 2.58
N VAL A 40 -4.66 7.69 2.00
CA VAL A 40 -3.52 7.01 2.62
C VAL A 40 -3.12 7.72 3.92
N ILE A 41 -3.04 9.03 3.89
CA ILE A 41 -2.73 9.83 5.08
C ILE A 41 -3.75 9.58 6.21
N TYR A 42 -5.03 9.59 5.85
CA TYR A 42 -6.10 9.34 6.82
C TYR A 42 -5.94 7.95 7.47
N ASN A 43 -5.72 6.92 6.65
CA ASN A 43 -5.57 5.57 7.16
C ASN A 43 -4.37 5.44 8.11
N VAL A 44 -3.24 6.05 7.75
CA VAL A 44 -2.05 6.00 8.60
C VAL A 44 -2.29 6.74 9.92
N CYS A 45 -2.92 7.91 9.86
CA CYS A 45 -3.18 8.71 11.07
C CYS A 45 -4.07 7.99 12.06
N TYR A 46 -5.06 7.25 11.57
CA TYR A 46 -6.04 6.58 12.43
C TYR A 46 -5.80 5.08 12.58
N GLY A 47 -4.67 4.59 12.09
CA GLY A 47 -4.31 3.18 12.22
C GLY A 47 -5.26 2.23 11.51
N LYS A 48 -5.88 2.68 10.42
CA LYS A 48 -6.83 1.88 9.67
C LYS A 48 -6.17 1.14 8.50
N ILE A 49 -6.60 -0.10 8.27
CA ILE A 49 -6.13 -0.91 7.16
C ILE A 49 -7.36 -1.53 6.49
N PRO A 50 -7.99 -0.81 5.54
CA PRO A 50 -9.13 -1.37 4.81
C PRO A 50 -8.72 -2.63 4.06
N LEU A 51 -9.41 -3.75 4.32
CA LEU A 51 -9.02 -5.06 3.79
C LEU A 51 -9.19 -5.18 2.28
N ASN A 52 -10.00 -4.32 1.68
CA ASN A 52 -10.19 -4.30 0.23
C ASN A 52 -9.20 -3.36 -0.49
N SER A 53 -8.23 -2.82 0.22
CA SER A 53 -7.23 -1.93 -0.37
C SER A 53 -6.36 -2.67 -1.37
N ARG A 54 -5.95 -1.96 -2.42
CA ARG A 54 -5.02 -2.51 -3.41
C ARG A 54 -3.62 -2.60 -2.80
N ASN A 55 -2.79 -3.50 -3.34
CA ASN A 55 -1.42 -3.65 -2.87
C ASN A 55 -0.65 -2.33 -2.91
N TYR A 56 -0.81 -1.56 -3.96
CA TYR A 56 -0.22 -0.25 -4.12
C TYR A 56 -0.56 0.69 -2.93
N THR A 57 -1.83 0.70 -2.51
CA THR A 57 -2.28 1.51 -1.38
C THR A 57 -1.67 1.01 -0.06
N LEU A 58 -1.67 -0.30 0.14
CA LEU A 58 -1.09 -0.91 1.35
C LEU A 58 0.39 -0.61 1.47
N ILE A 59 1.13 -0.72 0.36
CA ILE A 59 2.56 -0.44 0.34
C ILE A 59 2.82 1.03 0.67
N SER A 60 1.98 1.93 0.15
CA SER A 60 2.11 3.36 0.43
C SER A 60 1.89 3.68 1.91
N MET A 61 0.89 3.06 2.54
CA MET A 61 0.64 3.21 3.97
C MET A 61 1.83 2.68 4.78
N TYR A 62 2.38 1.54 4.37
CA TYR A 62 3.56 0.96 5.00
C TYR A 62 4.73 1.94 4.98
N ARG A 63 4.97 2.57 3.83
CA ARG A 63 6.09 3.51 3.67
C ARG A 63 5.95 4.77 4.52
N LEU A 64 4.73 5.19 4.78
CA LEU A 64 4.49 6.40 5.56
C LEU A 64 4.46 6.15 7.06
N SER A 65 4.24 4.93 7.49
CA SER A 65 4.12 4.61 8.91
C SER A 65 5.48 4.27 9.53
N ASP A 66 5.70 4.76 10.76
CA ASP A 66 6.83 4.37 11.58
C ASP A 66 6.42 3.40 12.68
N ASN A 67 5.14 3.02 12.73
CA ASN A 67 4.61 2.11 13.75
C ASN A 67 4.83 0.66 13.31
N LYS A 68 5.65 -0.07 14.08
CA LYS A 68 6.02 -1.44 13.74
C LYS A 68 4.80 -2.35 13.64
N GLU A 69 3.88 -2.26 14.59
CA GLU A 69 2.70 -3.11 14.62
C GLU A 69 1.80 -2.91 13.40
N TYR A 70 1.60 -1.66 13.01
CA TYR A 70 0.84 -1.30 11.82
C TYR A 70 1.50 -1.84 10.55
N ARG A 71 2.82 -1.67 10.44
CA ARG A 71 3.60 -2.18 9.31
C ARG A 71 3.55 -3.70 9.22
N ASP A 72 3.65 -4.37 10.35
CA ASP A 72 3.62 -5.84 10.39
C ASP A 72 2.27 -6.37 9.92
N LYS A 73 1.18 -5.72 10.28
CA LYS A 73 -0.16 -6.10 9.82
C LYS A 73 -0.31 -5.97 8.32
N ILE A 74 0.21 -4.87 7.75
CA ILE A 74 0.17 -4.68 6.30
C ILE A 74 1.00 -5.75 5.60
N GLN A 75 2.19 -6.02 6.11
CA GLN A 75 3.07 -7.02 5.53
C GLN A 75 2.41 -8.40 5.53
N GLU A 76 1.74 -8.75 6.61
CA GLU A 76 1.02 -10.02 6.71
C GLU A 76 -0.06 -10.14 5.63
N ILE A 77 -0.81 -9.07 5.39
CA ILE A 77 -1.85 -9.06 4.36
C ILE A 77 -1.22 -9.27 2.98
N LEU A 78 -0.14 -8.56 2.69
CA LEU A 78 0.56 -8.66 1.41
C LEU A 78 1.12 -10.07 1.20
N ASP A 79 1.70 -10.67 2.23
CA ASP A 79 2.24 -12.02 2.17
C ASP A 79 1.15 -13.05 1.91
N THR A 80 0.00 -12.90 2.57
CA THR A 80 -1.14 -13.77 2.38
C THR A 80 -1.64 -13.72 0.94
N ARG A 81 -1.75 -12.53 0.37
CA ARG A 81 -2.17 -12.35 -1.02
C ARG A 81 -1.18 -12.98 -1.99
N LYS A 82 0.10 -12.85 -1.72
CA LYS A 82 1.15 -13.42 -2.54
C LYS A 82 1.07 -14.95 -2.57
N GLN A 83 0.81 -15.57 -1.42
CA GLN A 83 0.66 -17.02 -1.32
C GLN A 83 -0.55 -17.50 -2.12
N LYS A 84 -1.67 -16.81 -2.03
CA LYS A 84 -2.88 -17.15 -2.80
C LYS A 84 -2.61 -17.05 -4.30
N GLY A 85 -1.88 -16.02 -4.73
CA GLY A 85 -1.52 -15.86 -6.12
C GLY A 85 -0.70 -17.04 -6.64
N LYS A 86 0.24 -17.54 -5.86
CA LYS A 86 1.05 -18.70 -6.23
C LYS A 86 0.21 -19.97 -6.37
N LYS A 87 -0.76 -20.17 -5.50
CA LYS A 87 -1.64 -21.33 -5.58
C LYS A 87 -2.52 -21.32 -6.80
N ASN A 88 -2.93 -20.15 -7.26
CA ASN A 88 -3.81 -19.99 -8.41
C ASN A 88 -3.08 -20.10 -9.74
N ASN A 89 -1.79 -20.16 -9.76
CA ASN A 89 -0.99 -20.23 -10.98
C ASN A 89 -0.68 -21.65 -11.43
N TYR A 90 -1.44 -22.58 -11.13
CA TYR A 90 -1.18 -23.95 -11.51
C TYR A 90 -1.82 -24.34 -12.77
N TYR A 91 -1.41 -24.50 -12.91
CA TYR A 91 -1.92 -24.84 -13.26
C TYR A 91 -2.14 -24.61 -14.12
N ASN A 92 -1.79 -24.47 -14.68
CA ASN A 92 -2.04 -24.26 -14.93
C ASN A 92 -2.19 -24.07 -15.67
N PRO A 93 -2.17 -24.16 -16.12
CA PRO A 93 -2.34 -24.00 -16.26
C PRO A 93 -2.60 -23.80 -16.89
N SER A 94 -2.53 -23.97 -17.41
CA SER A 94 -2.79 -23.91 -17.07
C SER A 94 -3.21 -23.81 -17.52
N ARG A 95 -3.38 -24.07 -17.91
CA ARG A 95 -3.76 -24.15 -17.50
C ARG A 95 -4.17 -24.15 -17.70
N LYS A 96 -4.27 -24.09 -18.34
CA LYS A 96 -4.58 -24.37 -17.84
C LYS A 96 -5.09 -24.43 -17.90
N ARG A 97 -5.41 -24.80 -18.36
CA ARG A 97 -5.82 -25.11 -17.75
C ARG A 97 -6.29 -25.13 -17.54
N SER A 98 -6.40 -25.13 -18.52
CA SER A 98 -6.77 -25.37 -17.57
C SER A 98 -7.07 -25.61 -17.45
N GLY A 99 -7.36 -25.76 -18.17
CA GLY A 99 -7.43 -25.90 -17.19
C GLY A 99 -7.49 -26.07 -17.12
N GLY A 100 -7.70 -26.54 -17.78
CA GLY A 100 -7.52 -26.61 -16.79
C GLY A 100 -7.57 -26.69 -16.84
N ASN A 101 -7.51 -27.12 -17.13
CA ASN A 101 -7.37 -27.22 -16.21
C ASN A 101 -7.35 -27.10 -16.16
N PHE A 102 -7.03 -26.38 -16.55
CA PHE A 102 -6.78 -26.25 -15.71
C PHE A 102 -6.83 -26.37 -15.65
#